data_2873585f6b30b1b81590bf2f6a6f740f
#
_entry.id   2873585f6b30b1b81590bf2f6a6f740f
#
_cell.length_a   1.000
_cell.length_b   1.000
_cell.length_c   1.000
_cell.angle_alpha   90.00
_cell.angle_beta   90.00
_cell.angle_gamma   90.00
#
_symmetry.space_group_name_H-M   'P 1'
#
loop_
_entity.id
_entity.type
_entity.pdbx_description
1 polymer ?
#
loop_
_entity_poly.entity_id
_entity_poly.type
_entity_poly.pdbx_seq_one_letter_code
_entity_poly.pdbx_strand_id
1 'polypeptide(L)'
;AKQLKEKRFKKGAISFETQEVKFKLDENFKPKELFIKIRKDAHKLIEEFMLLANRKVAEYGNSLGKAEKRKTFVYRIHEEPNEDKLRLFNLFAARFGYKIEFQSQKAIAHSFNALLDSLEGKPEQNLVQSQAIRTMSKAYYGTKKSMHYGLAFEHYTHFTSPIRRYPDLMVHRLLFNYLNQGISANEAHYEEMCKQSSAMEVKAADAERASVRYKQVEYISGFIGEEFEGIVSGVTEWGIYVEISQYKAEGMVRLTNMQDDYYDYDETSQSIIGRKSRKRIQLGDGIKVLVTAADIFKRTIDLALVDDGVKREFKKGWEQEKKRREKKSGRKRRR
;
A
#
# COMPACT_ATOMS: atom_id res chain seq x y z
N ALA A 1 10.48 -22.49 -9.97
CA ALA A 1 9.83 -21.21 -9.66
C ALA A 1 9.40 -20.47 -10.92
N LYS A 2 10.30 -20.17 -11.88
CA LYS A 2 9.96 -19.43 -13.12
C LYS A 2 8.76 -20.04 -13.85
N GLN A 3 8.77 -21.36 -14.12
CA GLN A 3 7.65 -22.06 -14.75
C GLN A 3 6.33 -21.98 -13.94
N LEU A 4 6.40 -22.01 -12.60
CA LEU A 4 5.22 -21.86 -11.75
C LEU A 4 4.64 -20.45 -11.87
N LYS A 5 5.49 -19.41 -11.83
CA LYS A 5 5.11 -18.03 -12.05
C LYS A 5 4.44 -17.86 -13.41
N GLU A 6 5.07 -18.28 -14.50
CA GLU A 6 4.53 -18.19 -15.85
C GLU A 6 3.16 -18.86 -15.99
N LYS A 7 3.01 -20.10 -15.46
CA LYS A 7 1.71 -20.80 -15.46
C LYS A 7 0.63 -20.02 -14.71
N ARG A 8 0.97 -19.37 -13.58
CA ARG A 8 0.05 -18.57 -12.79
C ARG A 8 -0.38 -17.30 -13.54
N PHE A 9 0.56 -16.59 -14.16
CA PHE A 9 0.27 -15.40 -14.95
C PHE A 9 -0.57 -15.72 -16.20
N LYS A 10 -0.29 -16.82 -16.90
CA LYS A 10 -1.15 -17.31 -18.00
C LYS A 10 -2.59 -17.61 -17.58
N LYS A 11 -2.83 -17.90 -16.29
CA LYS A 11 -4.17 -18.10 -15.72
C LYS A 11 -4.85 -16.81 -15.28
N GLY A 12 -4.18 -15.66 -15.31
CA GLY A 12 -4.74 -14.38 -14.93
C GLY A 12 -4.35 -13.92 -13.52
N ALA A 13 -3.18 -14.33 -12.99
CA ALA A 13 -2.65 -13.75 -11.77
C ALA A 13 -2.16 -12.32 -12.02
N ILE A 14 -2.34 -11.44 -11.02
CA ILE A 14 -1.87 -10.05 -11.06
C ILE A 14 -0.67 -9.91 -10.12
N SER A 15 0.37 -9.19 -10.55
CA SER A 15 1.55 -8.91 -9.73
C SER A 15 1.55 -7.46 -9.28
N PHE A 16 1.38 -7.26 -7.98
CA PHE A 16 1.60 -5.96 -7.35
C PHE A 16 2.95 -5.99 -6.64
N GLU A 17 3.98 -5.48 -7.29
CA GLU A 17 5.31 -5.35 -6.68
C GLU A 17 5.44 -3.95 -6.05
N THR A 18 4.85 -3.75 -4.87
CA THR A 18 4.98 -2.49 -4.12
C THR A 18 6.39 -2.34 -3.56
N GLN A 19 6.90 -1.10 -3.62
CA GLN A 19 8.19 -0.75 -3.02
C GLN A 19 8.06 -0.71 -1.50
N GLU A 20 8.79 -1.57 -0.81
CA GLU A 20 8.79 -1.64 0.65
C GLU A 20 9.91 -0.76 1.22
N VAL A 21 9.51 0.34 1.87
CA VAL A 21 10.44 1.24 2.54
C VAL A 21 10.91 0.62 3.86
N LYS A 22 12.22 0.60 4.08
CA LYS A 22 12.86 0.12 5.31
C LYS A 22 13.82 1.17 5.84
N PHE A 23 14.08 1.13 7.15
CA PHE A 23 15.00 2.02 7.83
C PHE A 23 16.14 1.25 8.48
N LYS A 24 17.36 1.76 8.36
CA LYS A 24 18.43 1.43 9.28
C LYS A 24 18.31 2.35 10.48
N LEU A 25 18.23 1.77 11.67
CA LEU A 25 18.13 2.51 12.93
C LEU A 25 19.51 2.63 13.60
N ASP A 26 19.71 3.70 14.34
CA ASP A 26 20.86 3.85 15.25
C ASP A 26 20.60 3.10 16.57
N GLU A 27 21.56 3.21 17.52
CA GLU A 27 21.48 2.60 18.85
C GLU A 27 20.30 3.11 19.70
N ASN A 28 19.77 4.30 19.36
CA ASN A 28 18.62 4.92 20.00
C ASN A 28 17.31 4.69 19.21
N PHE A 29 17.29 3.74 18.29
CA PHE A 29 16.16 3.43 17.40
C PHE A 29 15.70 4.58 16.50
N LYS A 30 16.57 5.60 16.25
CA LYS A 30 16.29 6.67 15.31
C LYS A 30 16.64 6.26 13.87
N PRO A 31 15.88 6.69 12.88
CA PRO A 31 16.14 6.35 11.48
C PRO A 31 17.40 7.10 11.01
N LYS A 32 18.44 6.35 10.65
CA LYS A 32 19.71 6.86 10.12
C LYS A 32 19.73 6.89 8.59
N GLU A 33 19.14 5.87 7.98
CA GLU A 33 19.10 5.71 6.53
C GLU A 33 17.77 5.06 6.12
N LEU A 34 17.22 5.53 5.01
CA LEU A 34 16.06 4.94 4.38
C LEU A 34 16.50 4.19 3.12
N PHE A 35 16.02 2.97 2.91
CA PHE A 35 16.28 2.20 1.71
C PHE A 35 15.04 1.44 1.25
N ILE A 36 14.96 1.18 -0.05
CA ILE A 36 13.90 0.39 -0.65
C ILE A 36 14.38 -1.06 -0.73
N LYS A 37 13.59 -1.98 -0.17
CA LYS A 37 13.91 -3.40 -0.20
C LYS A 37 13.71 -3.96 -1.61
N ILE A 38 14.79 -4.47 -2.19
CA ILE A 38 14.78 -5.08 -3.52
C ILE A 38 14.48 -6.59 -3.39
N ARG A 39 13.46 -7.06 -4.10
CA ARG A 39 13.15 -8.49 -4.22
C ARG A 39 14.06 -9.14 -5.26
N LYS A 40 14.87 -10.11 -4.81
CA LYS A 40 15.81 -10.88 -5.65
C LYS A 40 15.19 -12.22 -6.04
N ASP A 41 15.81 -12.92 -7.00
CA ASP A 41 15.35 -14.22 -7.50
C ASP A 41 15.20 -15.27 -6.40
N ALA A 42 16.07 -15.27 -5.37
CA ALA A 42 15.94 -16.18 -4.23
C ALA A 42 14.64 -15.95 -3.44
N HIS A 43 14.19 -14.69 -3.29
CA HIS A 43 12.92 -14.38 -2.64
C HIS A 43 11.74 -14.89 -3.50
N LYS A 44 11.80 -14.65 -4.82
CA LYS A 44 10.78 -15.11 -5.78
C LYS A 44 10.72 -16.65 -5.86
N LEU A 45 11.86 -17.32 -5.72
CA LEU A 45 11.92 -18.79 -5.67
C LEU A 45 11.15 -19.32 -4.45
N ILE A 46 11.46 -18.84 -3.25
CA ILE A 46 10.78 -19.28 -2.03
C ILE A 46 9.30 -18.95 -2.08
N GLU A 47 8.94 -17.74 -2.54
CA GLU A 47 7.54 -17.31 -2.70
C GLU A 47 6.74 -18.29 -3.57
N GLU A 48 7.22 -18.68 -4.74
CA GLU A 48 6.50 -19.59 -5.64
C GLU A 48 6.32 -20.99 -5.04
N PHE A 49 7.31 -21.49 -4.27
CA PHE A 49 7.16 -22.76 -3.57
C PHE A 49 6.20 -22.67 -2.38
N MET A 50 6.19 -21.55 -1.66
CA MET A 50 5.18 -21.30 -0.61
C MET A 50 3.77 -21.22 -1.21
N LEU A 51 3.59 -20.52 -2.34
CA LEU A 51 2.32 -20.47 -3.07
C LEU A 51 1.88 -21.87 -3.53
N LEU A 52 2.82 -22.67 -4.04
CA LEU A 52 2.53 -24.05 -4.45
C LEU A 52 2.06 -24.91 -3.27
N ALA A 53 2.75 -24.85 -2.14
CA ALA A 53 2.39 -25.60 -0.93
C ALA A 53 1.01 -25.18 -0.41
N ASN A 54 0.77 -23.88 -0.27
CA ASN A 54 -0.50 -23.32 0.15
C ASN A 54 -1.66 -23.78 -0.74
N ARG A 55 -1.46 -23.73 -2.07
CA ARG A 55 -2.44 -24.19 -3.06
C ARG A 55 -2.70 -25.68 -2.94
N LYS A 56 -1.64 -26.51 -2.85
CA LYS A 56 -1.79 -27.99 -2.78
C LYS A 56 -2.51 -28.42 -1.51
N VAL A 57 -2.24 -27.78 -0.38
CA VAL A 57 -2.96 -28.03 0.87
C VAL A 57 -4.43 -27.61 0.75
N ALA A 58 -4.74 -26.50 0.11
CA ALA A 58 -6.12 -26.09 -0.13
C ALA A 58 -6.86 -27.03 -1.09
N GLU A 59 -6.22 -27.46 -2.18
CA GLU A 59 -6.76 -28.47 -3.12
C GLU A 59 -7.08 -29.78 -2.39
N TYR A 60 -6.15 -30.26 -1.54
CA TYR A 60 -6.37 -31.43 -0.70
C TYR A 60 -7.53 -31.24 0.27
N GLY A 61 -7.56 -30.14 1.03
CA GLY A 61 -8.67 -29.83 1.93
C GLY A 61 -10.03 -29.81 1.23
N ASN A 62 -10.08 -29.27 0.01
CA ASN A 62 -11.30 -29.27 -0.81
C ASN A 62 -11.70 -30.66 -1.33
N SER A 63 -10.76 -31.60 -1.48
CA SER A 63 -11.03 -32.97 -1.91
C SER A 63 -11.59 -33.87 -0.79
N LEU A 64 -11.54 -33.40 0.46
CA LEU A 64 -11.99 -34.18 1.61
C LEU A 64 -13.52 -34.18 1.74
N GLY A 65 -14.12 -35.34 1.47
CA GLY A 65 -15.57 -35.57 1.52
C GLY A 65 -16.27 -35.30 0.17
N LYS A 66 -17.51 -35.80 0.07
CA LYS A 66 -18.39 -35.57 -1.10
C LYS A 66 -19.00 -34.17 -1.03
N ALA A 67 -19.51 -33.65 -2.14
CA ALA A 67 -20.02 -32.30 -2.28
C ALA A 67 -20.95 -31.82 -1.14
N GLU A 68 -21.82 -32.70 -0.65
CA GLU A 68 -22.78 -32.42 0.42
C GLU A 68 -22.26 -32.65 1.85
N LYS A 69 -21.11 -33.34 1.99
CA LYS A 69 -20.48 -33.67 3.29
C LYS A 69 -18.99 -33.33 3.26
N ARG A 70 -18.66 -32.13 2.81
CA ARG A 70 -17.26 -31.67 2.84
C ARG A 70 -16.81 -31.46 4.28
N LYS A 71 -15.55 -31.81 4.54
CA LYS A 71 -14.94 -31.51 5.84
C LYS A 71 -14.65 -30.01 5.94
N THR A 72 -14.87 -29.43 7.11
CA THR A 72 -14.53 -28.02 7.41
C THR A 72 -13.06 -27.76 7.12
N PHE A 73 -12.79 -26.72 6.34
CA PHE A 73 -11.42 -26.30 6.04
C PHE A 73 -11.34 -24.79 6.01
N VAL A 74 -10.14 -24.22 6.23
CA VAL A 74 -9.92 -22.76 6.23
C VAL A 74 -9.28 -22.37 4.91
N TYR A 75 -9.88 -21.37 4.25
CA TYR A 75 -9.39 -20.82 2.98
C TYR A 75 -8.99 -19.37 3.14
N ARG A 76 -8.07 -18.91 2.28
CA ARG A 76 -7.79 -17.50 2.05
C ARG A 76 -8.53 -17.07 0.79
N ILE A 77 -9.52 -16.24 0.97
CA ILE A 77 -10.47 -15.82 -0.06
C ILE A 77 -10.09 -14.41 -0.52
N HIS A 78 -10.06 -14.19 -1.82
CA HIS A 78 -9.89 -12.87 -2.42
C HIS A 78 -10.89 -12.76 -3.56
N GLU A 79 -11.95 -12.01 -3.32
CA GLU A 79 -13.04 -11.83 -4.26
C GLU A 79 -12.63 -10.95 -5.43
N GLU A 80 -13.47 -10.96 -6.47
CA GLU A 80 -13.30 -10.09 -7.62
C GLU A 80 -13.36 -8.62 -7.21
N PRO A 81 -12.64 -7.74 -7.93
CA PRO A 81 -12.71 -6.31 -7.68
C PRO A 81 -14.09 -5.76 -8.00
N ASN A 82 -14.47 -4.68 -7.32
CA ASN A 82 -15.72 -3.98 -7.58
C ASN A 82 -15.67 -3.30 -8.96
N GLU A 83 -16.69 -3.52 -9.80
CA GLU A 83 -16.74 -2.98 -11.17
C GLU A 83 -16.68 -1.45 -11.23
N ASP A 84 -17.34 -0.74 -10.31
CA ASP A 84 -17.32 0.72 -10.29
C ASP A 84 -15.93 1.26 -10.01
N LYS A 85 -15.23 0.63 -9.07
CA LYS A 85 -13.81 0.96 -8.78
C LYS A 85 -12.91 0.68 -9.97
N LEU A 86 -13.14 -0.42 -10.70
CA LEU A 86 -12.39 -0.73 -11.92
C LEU A 86 -12.64 0.32 -13.01
N ARG A 87 -13.88 0.75 -13.20
CA ARG A 87 -14.22 1.81 -14.16
C ARG A 87 -13.54 3.13 -13.82
N LEU A 88 -13.56 3.53 -12.55
CA LEU A 88 -12.85 4.73 -12.08
C LEU A 88 -11.34 4.61 -12.29
N PHE A 89 -10.77 3.45 -11.99
CA PHE A 89 -9.36 3.19 -12.24
C PHE A 89 -9.02 3.23 -13.73
N ASN A 90 -9.88 2.73 -14.61
CA ASN A 90 -9.67 2.81 -16.05
C ASN A 90 -9.63 4.26 -16.55
N LEU A 91 -10.50 5.14 -16.04
CA LEU A 91 -10.45 6.58 -16.33
C LEU A 91 -9.13 7.20 -15.85
N PHE A 92 -8.64 6.80 -14.69
CA PHE A 92 -7.35 7.23 -14.18
C PHE A 92 -6.20 6.70 -15.03
N ALA A 93 -6.16 5.41 -15.37
CA ALA A 93 -5.13 4.77 -16.21
C ALA A 93 -5.06 5.37 -17.62
N ALA A 94 -6.20 5.81 -18.15
CA ALA A 94 -6.27 6.47 -19.47
C ALA A 94 -5.43 7.75 -19.55
N ARG A 95 -5.20 8.46 -18.44
CA ARG A 95 -4.30 9.64 -18.38
C ARG A 95 -2.85 9.29 -18.71
N PHE A 96 -2.44 8.06 -18.44
CA PHE A 96 -1.12 7.52 -18.72
C PHE A 96 -1.08 6.77 -20.07
N GLY A 97 -2.18 6.85 -20.86
CA GLY A 97 -2.29 6.19 -22.16
C GLY A 97 -2.66 4.70 -22.10
N TYR A 98 -3.14 4.21 -20.95
CA TYR A 98 -3.51 2.80 -20.76
C TYR A 98 -5.02 2.60 -20.68
N LYS A 99 -5.47 1.46 -21.19
CA LYS A 99 -6.86 1.04 -21.13
C LYS A 99 -6.96 -0.34 -20.48
N ILE A 100 -7.86 -0.47 -19.52
CA ILE A 100 -8.16 -1.76 -18.89
C ILE A 100 -9.29 -2.45 -19.69
N GLU A 101 -9.09 -3.70 -20.05
CA GLU A 101 -10.08 -4.53 -20.72
C GLU A 101 -10.93 -5.28 -19.69
N PHE A 102 -12.26 -5.23 -19.85
CA PHE A 102 -13.22 -5.79 -18.86
C PHE A 102 -13.89 -7.09 -19.31
N GLN A 103 -13.50 -7.66 -20.45
CA GLN A 103 -14.19 -8.80 -21.08
C GLN A 103 -14.09 -10.09 -20.28
N SER A 104 -13.02 -10.27 -19.49
CA SER A 104 -12.80 -11.45 -18.65
C SER A 104 -11.76 -11.17 -17.57
N GLN A 105 -11.73 -12.01 -16.51
CA GLN A 105 -10.69 -11.96 -15.49
C GLN A 105 -9.28 -11.97 -16.09
N LYS A 106 -9.06 -12.78 -17.13
CA LYS A 106 -7.74 -12.84 -17.81
C LYS A 106 -7.42 -11.54 -18.54
N ALA A 107 -8.39 -10.93 -19.20
CA ALA A 107 -8.20 -9.65 -19.90
C ALA A 107 -7.89 -8.53 -18.91
N ILE A 108 -8.64 -8.46 -17.79
CA ILE A 108 -8.38 -7.53 -16.70
C ILE A 108 -6.95 -7.72 -16.18
N ALA A 109 -6.58 -8.95 -15.82
CA ALA A 109 -5.25 -9.24 -15.26
C ALA A 109 -4.12 -8.93 -16.24
N HIS A 110 -4.31 -9.25 -17.53
CA HIS A 110 -3.34 -8.94 -18.57
C HIS A 110 -3.14 -7.43 -18.73
N SER A 111 -4.22 -6.66 -18.79
CA SER A 111 -4.18 -5.20 -18.88
C SER A 111 -3.50 -4.57 -17.65
N PHE A 112 -3.80 -5.08 -16.43
CA PHE A 112 -3.13 -4.61 -15.21
C PHE A 112 -1.63 -4.91 -15.24
N ASN A 113 -1.23 -6.13 -15.59
CA ASN A 113 0.18 -6.49 -15.64
C ASN A 113 0.93 -5.68 -16.70
N ALA A 114 0.35 -5.50 -17.91
CA ALA A 114 0.96 -4.67 -18.96
C ALA A 114 1.12 -3.21 -18.51
N LEU A 115 0.12 -2.65 -17.82
CA LEU A 115 0.21 -1.31 -17.24
C LEU A 115 1.34 -1.23 -16.21
N LEU A 116 1.38 -2.17 -15.26
CA LEU A 116 2.36 -2.17 -14.17
C LEU A 116 3.79 -2.37 -14.69
N ASP A 117 3.99 -3.28 -15.65
CA ASP A 117 5.29 -3.52 -16.30
C ASP A 117 5.79 -2.28 -17.06
N SER A 118 4.88 -1.57 -17.73
CA SER A 118 5.23 -0.37 -18.49
C SER A 118 5.61 0.83 -17.62
N LEU A 119 5.19 0.81 -16.36
CA LEU A 119 5.48 1.84 -15.36
C LEU A 119 6.72 1.53 -14.52
N GLU A 120 7.34 0.38 -14.73
CA GLU A 120 8.53 -0.01 -13.96
C GLU A 120 9.64 1.04 -14.09
N GLY A 121 10.13 1.53 -12.95
CA GLY A 121 11.16 2.57 -12.87
C GLY A 121 10.69 4.00 -13.16
N LYS A 122 9.42 4.21 -13.49
CA LYS A 122 8.88 5.57 -13.68
C LYS A 122 8.47 6.22 -12.36
N PRO A 123 8.52 7.54 -12.26
CA PRO A 123 8.14 8.27 -11.03
C PRO A 123 6.72 7.96 -10.55
N GLU A 124 5.75 7.82 -11.45
CA GLU A 124 4.34 7.56 -11.18
C GLU A 124 4.02 6.10 -10.81
N GLN A 125 4.99 5.19 -10.88
CA GLN A 125 4.81 3.75 -10.62
C GLN A 125 4.09 3.49 -9.30
N ASN A 126 4.56 4.08 -8.20
CA ASN A 126 4.01 3.83 -6.86
C ASN A 126 2.57 4.33 -6.74
N LEU A 127 2.27 5.48 -7.33
CA LEU A 127 0.92 6.04 -7.37
C LEU A 127 -0.04 5.10 -8.11
N VAL A 128 0.30 4.69 -9.33
CA VAL A 128 -0.58 3.84 -10.15
C VAL A 128 -0.77 2.47 -9.51
N GLN A 129 0.29 1.89 -8.95
CA GLN A 129 0.20 0.62 -8.19
C GLN A 129 -0.72 0.75 -6.98
N SER A 130 -0.61 1.85 -6.22
CA SER A 130 -1.47 2.11 -5.07
C SER A 130 -2.94 2.26 -5.47
N GLN A 131 -3.23 2.97 -6.55
CA GLN A 131 -4.59 3.09 -7.07
C GLN A 131 -5.13 1.75 -7.58
N ALA A 132 -4.31 0.97 -8.29
CA ALA A 132 -4.66 -0.38 -8.74
C ALA A 132 -5.01 -1.30 -7.57
N ILE A 133 -4.23 -1.30 -6.50
CA ILE A 133 -4.50 -2.09 -5.28
C ILE A 133 -5.82 -1.66 -4.61
N ARG A 134 -6.14 -0.37 -4.60
CA ARG A 134 -7.40 0.15 -4.01
C ARG A 134 -8.64 -0.31 -4.76
N THR A 135 -8.53 -0.73 -6.02
CA THR A 135 -9.64 -1.33 -6.77
C THR A 135 -9.94 -2.75 -6.35
N MET A 136 -8.94 -3.46 -5.82
CA MET A 136 -9.06 -4.85 -5.42
C MET A 136 -9.87 -5.00 -4.14
N SER A 137 -10.61 -6.09 -4.04
CA SER A 137 -11.27 -6.52 -2.81
C SER A 137 -10.24 -6.89 -1.75
N LYS A 138 -10.58 -6.71 -0.47
CA LYS A 138 -9.69 -7.17 0.61
C LYS A 138 -9.82 -8.68 0.76
N ALA A 139 -8.67 -9.37 0.83
CA ALA A 139 -8.68 -10.79 1.12
C ALA A 139 -9.01 -11.05 2.60
N TYR A 140 -9.70 -12.15 2.88
CA TYR A 140 -10.11 -12.57 4.21
C TYR A 140 -10.02 -14.09 4.39
N TYR A 141 -10.18 -14.57 5.62
CA TYR A 141 -10.27 -16.00 5.91
C TYR A 141 -11.72 -16.43 6.07
N GLY A 142 -12.05 -17.64 5.63
CA GLY A 142 -13.38 -18.22 5.76
C GLY A 142 -13.36 -19.73 5.53
N THR A 143 -14.46 -20.39 5.90
CA THR A 143 -14.65 -21.83 5.73
C THR A 143 -15.30 -22.18 4.39
N LYS A 144 -15.99 -21.20 3.79
CA LYS A 144 -16.64 -21.38 2.49
C LYS A 144 -15.61 -21.34 1.36
N LYS A 145 -15.72 -22.32 0.46
CA LYS A 145 -14.87 -22.38 -0.73
C LYS A 145 -15.10 -21.16 -1.62
N SER A 146 -14.04 -20.44 -1.93
CA SER A 146 -14.03 -19.39 -2.96
C SER A 146 -12.64 -19.31 -3.59
N MET A 147 -12.56 -18.69 -4.77
CA MET A 147 -11.29 -18.47 -5.45
C MET A 147 -10.47 -17.35 -4.81
N HIS A 148 -9.20 -17.36 -5.09
CA HIS A 148 -8.30 -16.24 -4.80
C HIS A 148 -8.02 -15.47 -6.09
N TYR A 149 -8.79 -14.40 -6.36
CA TYR A 149 -8.76 -13.63 -7.61
C TYR A 149 -7.34 -13.19 -8.01
N GLY A 150 -6.63 -12.45 -7.15
CA GLY A 150 -5.31 -11.90 -7.47
C GLY A 150 -4.24 -12.96 -7.78
N LEU A 151 -4.39 -14.20 -7.28
CA LEU A 151 -3.48 -15.32 -7.57
C LEU A 151 -3.98 -16.23 -8.70
N ALA A 152 -5.20 -16.05 -9.17
CA ALA A 152 -5.89 -16.94 -10.12
C ALA A 152 -5.88 -18.41 -9.65
N PHE A 153 -6.13 -18.65 -8.36
CA PHE A 153 -6.26 -19.98 -7.77
C PHE A 153 -7.70 -20.26 -7.38
N GLU A 154 -8.23 -21.40 -7.81
CA GLU A 154 -9.57 -21.85 -7.42
C GLU A 154 -9.67 -22.18 -5.93
N HIS A 155 -8.56 -22.68 -5.35
CA HIS A 155 -8.43 -23.00 -3.94
C HIS A 155 -7.12 -22.48 -3.41
N TYR A 156 -7.20 -21.71 -2.34
CA TYR A 156 -6.01 -21.19 -1.70
C TYR A 156 -6.20 -21.12 -0.19
N THR A 157 -5.16 -21.43 0.55
CA THR A 157 -5.09 -21.26 1.99
C THR A 157 -3.73 -20.73 2.39
N HIS A 158 -3.58 -20.30 3.61
CA HIS A 158 -2.29 -20.04 4.22
C HIS A 158 -1.88 -21.26 5.08
N PHE A 159 -0.72 -21.80 4.80
CA PHE A 159 -0.20 -23.00 5.47
C PHE A 159 1.28 -22.86 5.88
N THR A 160 2.05 -22.06 5.15
CA THR A 160 3.52 -22.05 5.23
C THR A 160 4.11 -21.20 6.36
N SER A 161 3.29 -20.53 7.19
CA SER A 161 3.78 -19.64 8.24
C SER A 161 3.04 -19.79 9.59
N PRO A 162 2.94 -21.01 10.19
CA PRO A 162 2.13 -21.24 11.39
C PRO A 162 2.67 -20.58 12.66
N ILE A 163 3.97 -20.20 12.69
CA ILE A 163 4.58 -19.52 13.85
C ILE A 163 4.03 -18.11 14.03
N ARG A 164 3.69 -17.40 12.93
CA ARG A 164 3.28 -16.01 12.94
C ARG A 164 1.86 -15.75 12.45
N ARG A 165 1.18 -16.75 11.89
CA ARG A 165 -0.20 -16.64 11.41
C ARG A 165 -1.06 -17.74 12.01
N TYR A 166 -2.03 -17.34 12.80
CA TYR A 166 -2.96 -18.28 13.44
C TYR A 166 -3.80 -19.10 12.45
N PRO A 167 -4.29 -18.57 11.30
CA PRO A 167 -4.97 -19.38 10.30
C PRO A 167 -4.13 -20.54 9.74
N ASP A 168 -2.82 -20.34 9.57
CA ASP A 168 -1.92 -21.43 9.16
C ASP A 168 -1.91 -22.55 10.20
N LEU A 169 -1.86 -22.20 11.49
CA LEU A 169 -1.94 -23.20 12.57
C LEU A 169 -3.29 -23.93 12.58
N MET A 170 -4.40 -23.24 12.31
CA MET A 170 -5.72 -23.88 12.17
C MET A 170 -5.69 -24.89 11.02
N VAL A 171 -5.11 -24.53 9.88
CA VAL A 171 -4.98 -25.43 8.73
C VAL A 171 -4.10 -26.64 9.06
N HIS A 172 -2.98 -26.46 9.77
CA HIS A 172 -2.15 -27.58 10.22
C HIS A 172 -2.92 -28.56 11.11
N ARG A 173 -3.70 -28.05 12.07
CA ARG A 173 -4.51 -28.88 12.96
C ARG A 173 -5.60 -29.65 12.22
N LEU A 174 -6.31 -28.99 11.31
CA LEU A 174 -7.34 -29.62 10.47
C LEU A 174 -6.71 -30.69 9.58
N LEU A 175 -5.60 -30.37 8.92
CA LEU A 175 -4.89 -31.30 8.04
C LEU A 175 -4.43 -32.54 8.81
N PHE A 176 -3.79 -32.37 9.97
CA PHE A 176 -3.36 -33.48 10.83
C PHE A 176 -4.54 -34.35 11.26
N ASN A 177 -5.65 -33.75 11.71
CA ASN A 177 -6.85 -34.48 12.09
C ASN A 177 -7.39 -35.33 10.92
N TYR A 178 -7.45 -34.75 9.71
CA TYR A 178 -8.04 -35.43 8.57
C TYR A 178 -7.12 -36.50 7.94
N LEU A 179 -5.82 -36.32 8.01
CA LEU A 179 -4.83 -37.35 7.63
C LEU A 179 -4.93 -38.58 8.55
N ASN A 180 -5.31 -38.37 9.82
CA ASN A 180 -5.54 -39.46 10.79
C ASN A 180 -7.03 -39.88 10.83
N GLN A 181 -7.77 -39.73 9.74
CA GLN A 181 -9.16 -40.16 9.57
C GLN A 181 -10.16 -39.53 10.57
N GLY A 182 -9.79 -38.42 11.20
CA GLY A 182 -10.66 -37.69 12.13
C GLY A 182 -11.94 -37.17 11.48
N ILE A 183 -12.96 -36.91 12.31
CA ILE A 183 -14.25 -36.34 11.91
C ILE A 183 -14.11 -34.87 11.49
N SER A 184 -15.11 -34.35 10.77
CA SER A 184 -15.15 -32.93 10.42
C SER A 184 -15.21 -32.07 11.67
N ALA A 185 -14.42 -30.99 11.70
CA ALA A 185 -14.49 -29.99 12.75
C ALA A 185 -15.79 -29.17 12.66
N ASN A 186 -16.14 -28.49 13.75
CA ASN A 186 -17.29 -27.60 13.79
C ASN A 186 -17.06 -26.37 12.90
N GLU A 187 -17.82 -26.26 11.82
CA GLU A 187 -17.68 -25.18 10.82
C GLU A 187 -17.94 -23.80 11.43
N ALA A 188 -19.02 -23.66 12.22
CA ALA A 188 -19.38 -22.37 12.81
C ALA A 188 -18.27 -21.82 13.73
N HIS A 189 -17.63 -22.70 14.49
CA HIS A 189 -16.51 -22.33 15.36
C HIS A 189 -15.29 -21.86 14.53
N TYR A 190 -14.93 -22.59 13.47
CA TYR A 190 -13.82 -22.18 12.60
C TYR A 190 -14.13 -20.92 11.80
N GLU A 191 -15.38 -20.70 11.39
CA GLU A 191 -15.79 -19.48 10.72
C GLU A 191 -15.63 -18.24 11.61
N GLU A 192 -15.99 -18.36 12.91
CA GLU A 192 -15.78 -17.28 13.87
C GLU A 192 -14.28 -16.97 14.08
N MET A 193 -13.44 -18.01 14.21
CA MET A 193 -11.98 -17.82 14.26
C MET A 193 -11.40 -17.18 12.98
N CYS A 194 -11.96 -17.50 11.81
CA CYS A 194 -11.58 -16.86 10.54
C CYS A 194 -11.92 -15.37 10.52
N LYS A 195 -13.12 -14.98 10.98
CA LYS A 195 -13.54 -13.58 11.11
C LYS A 195 -12.62 -12.81 12.05
N GLN A 196 -12.36 -13.37 13.23
CA GLN A 196 -11.45 -12.77 14.21
C GLN A 196 -10.03 -12.61 13.63
N SER A 197 -9.51 -13.66 12.96
CA SER A 197 -8.18 -13.62 12.35
C SER A 197 -8.09 -12.54 11.26
N SER A 198 -9.14 -12.40 10.44
CA SER A 198 -9.20 -11.38 9.40
C SER A 198 -9.22 -9.96 10.00
N ALA A 199 -9.99 -9.75 11.08
CA ALA A 199 -10.02 -8.48 11.79
C ALA A 199 -8.66 -8.12 12.41
N MET A 200 -7.99 -9.12 13.01
CA MET A 200 -6.67 -8.93 13.62
C MET A 200 -5.59 -8.68 12.55
N GLU A 201 -5.68 -9.29 11.37
CA GLU A 201 -4.78 -9.01 10.25
C GLU A 201 -4.88 -7.55 9.78
N VAL A 202 -6.10 -7.01 9.66
CA VAL A 202 -6.31 -5.60 9.33
C VAL A 202 -5.68 -4.69 10.39
N LYS A 203 -5.92 -4.98 11.67
CA LYS A 203 -5.34 -4.21 12.78
C LYS A 203 -3.81 -4.26 12.80
N ALA A 204 -3.22 -5.42 12.52
CA ALA A 204 -1.77 -5.59 12.44
C ALA A 204 -1.18 -4.79 11.27
N ALA A 205 -1.82 -4.84 10.10
CA ALA A 205 -1.41 -4.06 8.93
C ALA A 205 -1.52 -2.54 9.16
N ASP A 206 -2.56 -2.09 9.87
CA ASP A 206 -2.71 -0.67 10.25
C ASP A 206 -1.61 -0.23 11.23
N ALA A 207 -1.27 -1.08 12.21
CA ALA A 207 -0.19 -0.82 13.14
C ALA A 207 1.18 -0.75 12.44
N GLU A 208 1.44 -1.66 11.50
CA GLU A 208 2.66 -1.64 10.68
C GLU A 208 2.75 -0.34 9.86
N ARG A 209 1.68 0.03 9.14
CA ARG A 209 1.61 1.29 8.39
C ARG A 209 1.86 2.51 9.28
N ALA A 210 1.25 2.53 10.46
CA ALA A 210 1.44 3.60 11.43
C ALA A 210 2.88 3.69 11.94
N SER A 211 3.54 2.55 12.16
CA SER A 211 4.95 2.48 12.57
C SER A 211 5.89 2.98 11.47
N VAL A 212 5.68 2.53 10.23
CA VAL A 212 6.45 3.01 9.07
C VAL A 212 6.26 4.51 8.89
N ARG A 213 5.01 4.99 8.97
CA ARG A 213 4.69 6.43 8.88
C ARG A 213 5.38 7.24 9.96
N TYR A 214 5.38 6.76 11.19
CA TYR A 214 6.11 7.40 12.31
C TYR A 214 7.59 7.57 11.97
N LYS A 215 8.25 6.53 11.49
CA LYS A 215 9.67 6.56 11.11
C LYS A 215 9.95 7.42 9.88
N GLN A 216 9.02 7.47 8.92
CA GLN A 216 9.12 8.41 7.78
C GLN A 216 9.10 9.86 8.25
N VAL A 217 8.15 10.23 9.13
CA VAL A 217 8.04 11.61 9.64
C VAL A 217 9.25 11.96 10.50
N GLU A 218 9.73 11.04 11.35
CA GLU A 218 10.94 11.22 12.14
C GLU A 218 12.17 11.45 11.25
N TYR A 219 12.31 10.70 10.16
CA TYR A 219 13.38 10.87 9.20
C TYR A 219 13.30 12.21 8.46
N ILE A 220 12.12 12.53 7.93
CA ILE A 220 11.88 13.79 7.18
C ILE A 220 12.03 15.02 8.08
N SER A 221 11.84 14.91 9.39
CA SER A 221 12.05 16.03 10.31
C SER A 221 13.49 16.61 10.27
N GLY A 222 14.45 15.82 9.81
CA GLY A 222 15.83 16.27 9.58
C GLY A 222 16.02 17.16 8.35
N PHE A 223 15.03 17.21 7.45
CA PHE A 223 15.10 17.90 6.17
C PHE A 223 14.15 19.11 6.07
N ILE A 224 13.72 19.66 7.21
CA ILE A 224 12.90 20.87 7.22
C ILE A 224 13.67 22.03 6.60
N GLY A 225 13.07 22.65 5.56
CA GLY A 225 13.69 23.71 4.77
C GLY A 225 14.35 23.24 3.47
N GLU A 226 14.33 21.95 3.19
CA GLU A 226 14.86 21.39 1.95
C GLU A 226 13.74 21.15 0.91
N GLU A 227 14.15 21.22 -0.36
CA GLU A 227 13.27 21.07 -1.51
C GLU A 227 13.39 19.66 -2.10
N PHE A 228 12.26 19.10 -2.52
CA PHE A 228 12.19 17.78 -3.13
C PHE A 228 11.26 17.75 -4.33
N GLU A 229 11.58 16.87 -5.28
CA GLU A 229 10.65 16.46 -6.32
C GLU A 229 9.61 15.51 -5.71
N GLY A 230 8.36 15.69 -6.05
CA GLY A 230 7.27 14.85 -5.59
C GLY A 230 6.18 14.65 -6.63
N ILE A 231 5.30 13.72 -6.34
CA ILE A 231 4.14 13.39 -7.18
C ILE A 231 2.88 13.57 -6.36
N VAL A 232 1.87 14.21 -6.93
CA VAL A 232 0.56 14.37 -6.32
C VAL A 232 -0.07 12.98 -6.14
N SER A 233 -0.15 12.51 -4.90
CA SER A 233 -0.68 11.20 -4.51
C SER A 233 -2.14 11.22 -4.09
N GLY A 234 -2.69 12.42 -3.84
CA GLY A 234 -4.08 12.63 -3.48
C GLY A 234 -4.49 14.09 -3.60
N VAL A 235 -5.76 14.31 -3.89
CA VAL A 235 -6.36 15.67 -3.96
C VAL A 235 -7.64 15.66 -3.15
N THR A 236 -7.79 16.66 -2.27
CA THR A 236 -8.93 16.82 -1.37
C THR A 236 -9.34 18.30 -1.31
N GLU A 237 -10.50 18.59 -0.73
CA GLU A 237 -10.96 19.95 -0.47
C GLU A 237 -10.04 20.76 0.47
N TRP A 238 -9.19 20.07 1.27
CA TRP A 238 -8.27 20.70 2.23
C TRP A 238 -6.88 20.97 1.64
N GLY A 239 -6.51 20.29 0.56
CA GLY A 239 -5.20 20.38 -0.05
C GLY A 239 -4.82 19.19 -0.91
N ILE A 240 -3.57 19.20 -1.35
CA ILE A 240 -2.99 18.11 -2.11
C ILE A 240 -2.02 17.31 -1.25
N TYR A 241 -2.07 16.00 -1.37
CA TYR A 241 -1.06 15.10 -0.83
C TYR A 241 0.02 14.89 -1.89
N VAL A 242 1.27 14.93 -1.45
CA VAL A 242 2.44 14.78 -2.33
C VAL A 242 3.38 13.73 -1.75
N GLU A 243 3.66 12.70 -2.52
CA GLU A 243 4.69 11.73 -2.20
C GLU A 243 6.05 12.28 -2.64
N ILE A 244 6.97 12.48 -1.71
CA ILE A 244 8.37 12.83 -1.99
C ILE A 244 9.03 11.64 -2.68
N SER A 245 9.43 11.79 -3.93
CA SER A 245 9.87 10.69 -4.80
C SER A 245 11.05 9.92 -4.24
N GLN A 246 12.01 10.62 -3.61
CA GLN A 246 13.24 10.04 -3.06
C GLN A 246 13.00 9.18 -1.81
N TYR A 247 12.04 9.56 -0.96
CA TYR A 247 11.83 8.94 0.36
C TYR A 247 10.53 8.18 0.47
N LYS A 248 9.68 8.23 -0.56
CA LYS A 248 8.33 7.64 -0.55
C LYS A 248 7.51 8.06 0.67
N ALA A 249 7.79 9.26 1.17
CA ALA A 249 7.10 9.87 2.29
C ALA A 249 6.07 10.86 1.77
N GLU A 250 4.84 10.74 2.23
CA GLU A 250 3.74 11.60 1.82
C GLU A 250 3.63 12.80 2.75
N GLY A 251 3.42 13.98 2.21
CA GLY A 251 3.12 15.20 2.95
C GLY A 251 1.92 15.92 2.36
N MET A 252 1.41 16.93 3.07
CA MET A 252 0.25 17.71 2.64
C MET A 252 0.64 19.15 2.34
N VAL A 253 0.27 19.64 1.17
CA VAL A 253 0.23 21.07 0.84
C VAL A 253 -1.20 21.55 1.04
N ARG A 254 -1.43 22.40 2.04
CA ARG A 254 -2.77 22.95 2.35
C ARG A 254 -3.16 24.01 1.34
N LEU A 255 -4.42 24.03 0.89
CA LEU A 255 -4.91 25.10 0.01
C LEU A 255 -4.75 26.49 0.62
N THR A 256 -4.93 26.61 1.95
CA THR A 256 -4.76 27.88 2.69
C THR A 256 -3.34 28.43 2.65
N ASN A 257 -2.35 27.59 2.36
CA ASN A 257 -0.93 27.95 2.30
C ASN A 257 -0.45 28.22 0.86
N MET A 258 -1.31 28.01 -0.14
CA MET A 258 -1.02 28.37 -1.53
C MET A 258 -1.30 29.86 -1.73
N GLN A 259 -0.23 30.65 -1.92
CA GLN A 259 -0.33 32.11 -2.00
C GLN A 259 -0.45 32.63 -3.44
N ASP A 260 -0.19 31.75 -4.42
CA ASP A 260 -0.19 32.09 -5.85
C ASP A 260 -1.60 32.29 -6.42
N ASP A 261 -2.60 31.58 -5.89
CA ASP A 261 -4.00 31.69 -6.32
C ASP A 261 -4.97 31.14 -5.26
N TYR A 262 -6.27 31.36 -5.44
CA TYR A 262 -7.34 30.65 -4.75
C TYR A 262 -7.74 29.44 -5.58
N TYR A 263 -7.69 28.25 -4.97
CA TYR A 263 -7.95 26.98 -5.64
C TYR A 263 -9.31 26.41 -5.23
N ASP A 264 -10.10 26.02 -6.22
CA ASP A 264 -11.33 25.25 -6.04
C ASP A 264 -11.07 23.76 -6.28
N TYR A 265 -11.65 22.91 -5.43
CA TYR A 265 -11.57 21.46 -5.57
C TYR A 265 -12.65 20.96 -6.53
N ASP A 266 -12.26 20.18 -7.52
CA ASP A 266 -13.14 19.44 -8.44
C ASP A 266 -13.06 17.95 -8.14
N GLU A 267 -14.08 17.41 -7.50
CA GLU A 267 -14.18 16.00 -7.12
C GLU A 267 -14.20 15.08 -8.34
N THR A 268 -14.89 15.50 -9.41
CA THR A 268 -15.08 14.70 -10.62
C THR A 268 -13.74 14.39 -11.30
N SER A 269 -12.88 15.39 -11.38
CA SER A 269 -11.56 15.25 -12.01
C SER A 269 -10.44 15.00 -11.01
N GLN A 270 -10.74 14.92 -9.71
CA GLN A 270 -9.74 14.80 -8.64
C GLN A 270 -8.59 15.79 -8.81
N SER A 271 -8.93 17.06 -8.94
CA SER A 271 -7.99 18.15 -9.18
C SER A 271 -8.36 19.41 -8.40
N ILE A 272 -7.38 20.29 -8.22
CA ILE A 272 -7.63 21.66 -7.80
C ILE A 272 -7.37 22.60 -8.97
N ILE A 273 -8.18 23.66 -9.10
CA ILE A 273 -8.14 24.61 -10.20
C ILE A 273 -8.04 26.02 -9.64
N GLY A 274 -6.99 26.74 -10.01
CA GLY A 274 -6.79 28.14 -9.64
C GLY A 274 -7.85 29.05 -10.28
N ARG A 275 -8.47 29.92 -9.48
CA ARG A 275 -9.54 30.82 -9.95
C ARG A 275 -9.06 31.83 -10.98
N LYS A 276 -7.89 32.41 -10.75
CA LYS A 276 -7.29 33.44 -11.62
C LYS A 276 -6.39 32.84 -12.68
N SER A 277 -5.43 32.01 -12.24
CA SER A 277 -4.40 31.44 -13.10
C SER A 277 -4.91 30.33 -14.02
N ARG A 278 -6.07 29.72 -13.70
CA ARG A 278 -6.59 28.51 -14.34
C ARG A 278 -5.62 27.34 -14.28
N LYS A 279 -4.57 27.45 -13.47
CA LYS A 279 -3.60 26.38 -13.22
C LYS A 279 -4.34 25.21 -12.59
N ARG A 280 -4.19 24.06 -13.20
CA ARG A 280 -4.77 22.81 -12.71
C ARG A 280 -3.67 21.95 -12.09
N ILE A 281 -3.90 21.43 -10.89
CA ILE A 281 -3.05 20.43 -10.23
C ILE A 281 -3.92 19.22 -9.96
N GLN A 282 -3.49 18.09 -10.45
CA GLN A 282 -4.27 16.85 -10.40
C GLN A 282 -3.43 15.65 -9.92
N LEU A 283 -4.11 14.58 -9.60
CA LEU A 283 -3.49 13.32 -9.21
C LEU A 283 -2.50 12.84 -10.28
N GLY A 284 -1.25 12.59 -9.89
CA GLY A 284 -0.16 12.13 -10.76
C GLY A 284 0.77 13.23 -11.28
N ASP A 285 0.44 14.51 -11.05
CA ASP A 285 1.32 15.60 -11.49
C ASP A 285 2.63 15.60 -10.69
N GLY A 286 3.73 15.81 -11.41
CA GLY A 286 5.05 16.06 -10.83
C GLY A 286 5.17 17.50 -10.35
N ILE A 287 5.53 17.70 -9.09
CA ILE A 287 5.67 19.03 -8.49
C ILE A 287 6.89 19.12 -7.57
N LYS A 288 7.42 20.33 -7.42
CA LYS A 288 8.46 20.61 -6.42
C LYS A 288 7.85 21.13 -5.15
N VAL A 289 8.28 20.55 -4.02
CA VAL A 289 7.79 20.89 -2.68
C VAL A 289 8.92 21.19 -1.73
N LEU A 290 8.65 22.08 -0.79
CA LEU A 290 9.50 22.44 0.34
C LEU A 290 8.94 21.78 1.60
N VAL A 291 9.75 21.10 2.39
CA VAL A 291 9.34 20.59 3.71
C VAL A 291 9.29 21.76 4.70
N THR A 292 8.09 22.12 5.15
CA THR A 292 7.89 23.24 6.07
C THR A 292 7.81 22.82 7.52
N ALA A 293 7.21 21.68 7.81
CA ALA A 293 7.13 21.13 9.17
C ALA A 293 6.98 19.59 9.13
N ALA A 294 7.37 18.95 10.23
CA ALA A 294 7.13 17.53 10.47
C ALA A 294 6.73 17.34 11.94
N ASP A 295 5.51 16.86 12.17
CA ASP A 295 4.97 16.57 13.50
C ASP A 295 4.99 15.06 13.73
N ILE A 296 5.91 14.59 14.54
CA ILE A 296 6.12 13.16 14.83
C ILE A 296 4.92 12.58 15.57
N PHE A 297 4.29 13.34 16.49
CA PHE A 297 3.15 12.87 17.28
C PHE A 297 1.90 12.73 16.42
N LYS A 298 1.61 13.71 15.56
CA LYS A 298 0.52 13.66 14.61
C LYS A 298 0.83 12.79 13.40
N ARG A 299 2.09 12.44 13.20
CA ARG A 299 2.59 11.67 12.04
C ARG A 299 2.29 12.38 10.72
N THR A 300 2.42 13.72 10.70
CA THR A 300 2.16 14.55 9.53
C THR A 300 3.42 15.27 9.05
N ILE A 301 3.51 15.47 7.74
CA ILE A 301 4.52 16.28 7.07
C ILE A 301 3.76 17.39 6.36
N ASP A 302 4.05 18.64 6.72
CA ASP A 302 3.52 19.80 6.03
C ASP A 302 4.51 20.24 4.94
N LEU A 303 3.98 20.45 3.76
CA LEU A 303 4.71 20.86 2.56
C LEU A 303 4.18 22.18 2.04
N ALA A 304 5.01 22.89 1.28
CA ALA A 304 4.60 24.05 0.48
C ALA A 304 5.03 23.85 -0.98
N LEU A 305 4.28 24.40 -1.92
CA LEU A 305 4.73 24.47 -3.31
C LEU A 305 5.95 25.38 -3.42
N VAL A 306 6.92 24.97 -4.21
CA VAL A 306 8.12 25.75 -4.43
C VAL A 306 7.82 26.86 -5.43
N ASP A 307 7.71 28.09 -4.95
CA ASP A 307 7.83 29.32 -5.72
C ASP A 307 8.83 30.27 -5.06
N ASP A 308 9.24 31.33 -5.77
CA ASP A 308 10.26 32.25 -5.24
C ASP A 308 9.79 33.07 -4.04
N GLY A 309 8.48 33.27 -3.87
CA GLY A 309 7.88 33.94 -2.73
C GLY A 309 7.96 33.10 -1.46
N VAL A 310 7.52 31.85 -1.56
CA VAL A 310 7.53 30.87 -0.46
C VAL A 310 8.96 30.63 0.07
N LYS A 311 9.95 30.54 -0.84
CA LYS A 311 11.35 30.38 -0.46
C LYS A 311 11.87 31.53 0.40
N ARG A 312 11.55 32.78 0.04
CA ARG A 312 12.01 33.97 0.76
C ARG A 312 11.37 34.08 2.14
N GLU A 313 10.06 33.82 2.23
CA GLU A 313 9.36 33.89 3.50
C GLU A 313 9.78 32.78 4.46
N PHE A 314 9.91 31.54 3.96
CA PHE A 314 10.37 30.43 4.78
C PHE A 314 11.75 30.66 5.34
N LYS A 315 12.72 31.08 4.52
CA LYS A 315 14.08 31.41 5.01
C LYS A 315 14.07 32.45 6.12
N LYS A 316 13.32 33.54 5.94
CA LYS A 316 13.20 34.59 6.96
C LYS A 316 12.61 34.08 8.27
N GLY A 317 11.52 33.33 8.20
CA GLY A 317 10.86 32.76 9.37
C GLY A 317 11.72 31.72 10.10
N TRP A 318 12.37 30.84 9.34
CA TRP A 318 13.27 29.79 9.87
C TRP A 318 14.49 30.37 10.57
N GLU A 319 15.15 31.40 10.01
CA GLU A 319 16.29 32.05 10.63
C GLU A 319 15.90 32.76 11.94
N GLN A 320 14.71 33.38 11.98
CA GLN A 320 14.19 34.02 13.19
C GLN A 320 13.89 32.99 14.28
N GLU A 321 13.29 31.85 13.93
CA GLU A 321 12.99 30.79 14.88
C GLU A 321 14.22 30.07 15.38
N LYS A 322 15.23 29.83 14.53
CA LYS A 322 16.53 29.27 14.90
C LYS A 322 17.22 30.16 15.92
N LYS A 323 17.32 31.46 15.68
CA LYS A 323 17.84 32.46 16.61
C LYS A 323 17.10 32.47 17.95
N ARG A 324 15.78 32.26 17.93
CA ARG A 324 14.92 32.21 19.13
C ARG A 324 15.17 30.95 19.97
N ARG A 325 15.36 29.80 19.32
CA ARG A 325 15.67 28.50 19.94
C ARG A 325 17.11 28.54 20.58
N GLU A 326 18.09 29.10 19.88
CA GLU A 326 19.45 29.27 20.36
C GLU A 326 19.49 30.18 21.58
N LYS A 327 18.74 31.31 21.58
CA LYS A 327 18.62 32.20 22.76
C LYS A 327 17.96 31.50 23.96
N LYS A 328 16.97 30.64 23.73
CA LYS A 328 16.31 29.86 24.80
C LYS A 328 17.24 28.78 25.39
N SER A 329 18.03 28.10 24.56
CA SER A 329 18.99 27.08 25.02
C SER A 329 20.17 27.70 25.77
N GLY A 330 20.65 28.86 25.33
CA GLY A 330 21.71 29.62 26.02
C GLY A 330 21.29 30.17 27.39
N ARG A 331 19.99 30.50 27.59
CA ARG A 331 19.47 30.86 28.91
C ARG A 331 19.31 29.70 29.89
N LYS A 332 19.04 28.47 29.40
CA LYS A 332 18.99 27.25 30.24
C LYS A 332 20.36 26.75 30.68
N ARG A 333 21.46 27.10 30.01
CA ARG A 333 22.85 26.76 30.40
C ARG A 333 23.48 27.78 31.39
N ARG A 334 22.83 28.91 31.66
CA ARG A 334 23.29 29.95 32.59
C ARG A 334 22.48 30.00 33.91
N ARG A 335 21.58 29.06 34.11
CA ARG A 335 20.94 28.76 35.40
C ARG A 335 21.32 27.34 35.82
#